data_339f9c8ff6f79eb36dda29c7e3c00550
#
_entry.id   339f9c8ff6f79eb36dda29c7e3c00550
#
_cell.length_a   1.000
_cell.length_b   1.000
_cell.length_c   1.000
_cell.angle_alpha   90.00
_cell.angle_beta   90.00
_cell.angle_gamma   90.00
#
_symmetry.space_group_name_H-M   'P 1'
#
loop_
_entity.id
_entity.type
_entity.pdbx_description
1 polymer ?
#
loop_
_entity_poly.entity_id
_entity_poly.type
_entity_poly.pdbx_seq_one_letter_code
_entity_poly.pdbx_strand_id
1 'polypeptide(L)'
;MRVLLIEDDSATAQLIGLMLKSESFNVYTTDLGEEGIDLGKLYDYDIILLDLNLPDMSGYDVLRTLRVAKVKTPILILSGLAAIEDKVKGWGLARMTI
;
A
#
# COMPACT_ATOMS: atom_id res chain seq x y z
N MET A 1 3.75 10.74 6.03
CA MET A 1 4.09 9.37 5.61
C MET A 1 3.62 9.15 4.18
N ARG A 2 4.45 8.55 3.36
CA ARG A 2 4.15 8.25 1.95
C ARG A 2 3.76 6.80 1.82
N VAL A 3 2.58 6.55 1.23
CA VAL A 3 2.00 5.21 1.09
C VAL A 3 1.77 4.90 -0.37
N LEU A 4 2.24 3.75 -0.83
CA LEU A 4 1.88 3.20 -2.13
C LEU A 4 0.77 2.17 -1.94
N LEU A 5 -0.36 2.39 -2.60
CA LEU A 5 -1.51 1.49 -2.56
C LEU A 5 -1.65 0.80 -3.92
N ILE A 6 -1.54 -0.52 -3.91
CA ILE A 6 -1.69 -1.35 -5.11
C ILE A 6 -2.98 -2.16 -4.95
N GLU A 7 -4.06 -1.68 -5.58
CA GLU A 7 -5.41 -2.21 -5.43
C GLU A 7 -6.21 -1.96 -6.70
N ASP A 8 -6.80 -2.98 -7.30
CA ASP A 8 -7.53 -2.87 -8.56
C ASP A 8 -9.02 -2.51 -8.40
N ASP A 9 -9.61 -2.79 -7.24
CA ASP A 9 -10.99 -2.39 -6.98
C ASP A 9 -11.06 -0.90 -6.66
N SER A 10 -11.65 -0.11 -7.56
CA SER A 10 -11.64 1.34 -7.42
C SER A 10 -12.40 1.84 -6.18
N ALA A 11 -13.48 1.18 -5.81
CA ALA A 11 -14.25 1.55 -4.61
C ALA A 11 -13.41 1.30 -3.34
N THR A 12 -12.75 0.15 -3.25
CA THR A 12 -11.86 -0.18 -2.14
C THR A 12 -10.69 0.79 -2.07
N ALA A 13 -10.05 1.07 -3.20
CA ALA A 13 -8.94 2.01 -3.28
C ALA A 13 -9.33 3.40 -2.81
N GLN A 14 -10.52 3.88 -3.21
CA GLN A 14 -11.03 5.19 -2.77
C GLN A 14 -11.25 5.23 -1.26
N LEU A 15 -11.86 4.20 -0.68
CA LEU A 15 -12.12 4.13 0.75
C LEU A 15 -10.81 4.11 1.55
N ILE A 16 -9.85 3.29 1.15
CA ILE A 16 -8.54 3.23 1.79
C ILE A 16 -7.82 4.58 1.65
N GLY A 17 -7.88 5.17 0.46
CA GLY A 17 -7.28 6.48 0.21
C GLY A 17 -7.85 7.56 1.12
N LEU A 18 -9.17 7.58 1.34
CA LEU A 18 -9.82 8.53 2.23
C LEU A 18 -9.39 8.31 3.69
N MET A 19 -9.32 7.06 4.14
CA MET A 19 -8.84 6.73 5.49
C MET A 19 -7.40 7.21 5.71
N LEU A 20 -6.52 6.98 4.74
CA LEU A 20 -5.11 7.39 4.83
C LEU A 20 -4.98 8.91 4.82
N LYS A 21 -5.73 9.60 3.97
CA LYS A 21 -5.71 11.06 3.90
C LYS A 21 -6.26 11.71 5.17
N SER A 22 -7.24 11.07 5.83
CA SER A 22 -7.77 11.58 7.09
C SER A 22 -6.72 11.57 8.20
N GLU A 23 -5.70 10.72 8.08
CA GLU A 23 -4.55 10.66 9.00
C GLU A 23 -3.34 11.43 8.46
N SER A 24 -3.53 12.29 7.47
CA SER A 24 -2.51 13.14 6.86
C SER A 24 -1.41 12.36 6.12
N PHE A 25 -1.71 11.17 5.61
CA PHE A 25 -0.78 10.41 4.79
C PHE A 25 -0.89 10.82 3.33
N ASN A 26 0.24 10.82 2.62
CA ASN A 26 0.28 11.01 1.17
C ASN A 26 0.14 9.67 0.49
N VAL A 27 -0.91 9.50 -0.32
CA VAL A 27 -1.26 8.23 -0.95
C VAL A 27 -1.04 8.29 -2.45
N TYR A 28 -0.35 7.29 -2.97
CA TYR A 28 -0.15 7.07 -4.41
C TYR A 28 -0.78 5.72 -4.74
N THR A 29 -1.70 5.69 -5.69
CA THR A 29 -2.51 4.50 -5.99
C THR A 29 -2.24 4.02 -7.39
N THR A 30 -2.12 2.70 -7.55
CA THR A 30 -2.13 2.05 -8.86
C THR A 30 -2.99 0.78 -8.81
N ASP A 31 -3.54 0.41 -9.96
CA ASP A 31 -4.37 -0.79 -10.11
C ASP A 31 -3.63 -1.97 -10.74
N LEU A 32 -2.36 -1.78 -11.13
CA LEU A 32 -1.54 -2.81 -11.78
C LEU A 32 -0.33 -3.19 -10.94
N GLY A 33 -0.05 -4.49 -10.86
CA GLY A 33 1.12 -5.00 -10.17
C GLY A 33 2.42 -4.53 -10.80
N GLU A 34 2.49 -4.53 -12.14
CA GLU A 34 3.68 -4.07 -12.87
C GLU A 34 4.01 -2.61 -12.56
N GLU A 35 3.00 -1.74 -12.61
CA GLU A 35 3.18 -0.33 -12.26
C GLU A 35 3.56 -0.17 -10.79
N GLY A 36 2.96 -0.96 -9.91
CA GLY A 36 3.30 -0.97 -8.48
C GLY A 36 4.76 -1.35 -8.23
N ILE A 37 5.28 -2.32 -8.98
CA ILE A 37 6.68 -2.71 -8.91
C ILE A 37 7.57 -1.53 -9.35
N ASP A 38 7.26 -0.91 -10.48
CA ASP A 38 8.05 0.21 -10.99
C ASP A 38 8.05 1.38 -10.00
N LEU A 39 6.91 1.75 -9.47
CA LEU A 39 6.80 2.82 -8.48
C LEU A 39 7.55 2.49 -7.19
N GLY A 40 7.42 1.26 -6.70
CA GLY A 40 8.11 0.81 -5.49
C GLY A 40 9.63 0.79 -5.62
N LYS A 41 10.14 0.60 -6.83
CA LYS A 41 11.58 0.63 -7.12
C LYS A 41 12.12 2.05 -7.30
N LEU A 42 11.30 2.95 -7.87
CA LEU A 42 11.73 4.30 -8.23
C LEU A 42 11.64 5.30 -7.09
N TYR A 43 10.68 5.13 -6.19
CA TYR A 43 10.40 6.11 -5.14
C TYR A 43 10.48 5.48 -3.76
N ASP A 44 10.80 6.31 -2.76
CA ASP A 44 10.84 5.89 -1.37
C ASP A 44 9.46 6.05 -0.74
N TYR A 45 8.84 4.93 -0.41
CA TYR A 45 7.61 4.88 0.35
C TYR A 45 7.90 4.42 1.78
N ASP A 46 7.08 4.85 2.72
CA ASP A 46 7.16 4.39 4.11
C ASP A 46 6.51 3.02 4.27
N ILE A 47 5.49 2.75 3.46
CA ILE A 47 4.79 1.45 3.45
C ILE A 47 4.13 1.24 2.09
N ILE A 48 4.01 -0.02 1.70
CA ILE A 48 3.26 -0.46 0.52
C ILE A 48 2.08 -1.29 1.00
N LEU A 49 0.87 -0.92 0.58
CA LEU A 49 -0.35 -1.71 0.79
C LEU A 49 -0.64 -2.47 -0.49
N LEU A 50 -0.76 -3.78 -0.41
CA LEU A 50 -0.76 -4.66 -1.57
C LEU A 50 -1.94 -5.63 -1.53
N ASP A 51 -2.79 -5.58 -2.55
CA ASP A 51 -3.81 -6.57 -2.80
C ASP A 51 -3.19 -7.81 -3.46
N LEU A 52 -3.66 -8.99 -3.08
CA LEU A 52 -3.18 -10.26 -3.65
C LEU A 52 -3.73 -10.52 -5.04
N ASN A 53 -4.93 -10.03 -5.34
CA ASN A 53 -5.63 -10.33 -6.59
C ASN A 53 -5.61 -9.13 -7.53
N LEU A 54 -4.52 -8.98 -8.28
CA LEU A 54 -4.37 -7.93 -9.28
C LEU A 54 -4.67 -8.48 -10.67
N PRO A 55 -5.10 -7.62 -11.64
CA PRO A 55 -5.49 -8.11 -12.96
C PRO A 55 -4.33 -8.66 -13.79
N ASP A 56 -3.11 -8.16 -13.58
CA ASP A 56 -1.94 -8.52 -14.38
C ASP A 56 -1.02 -9.55 -13.71
N MET A 57 -1.08 -9.68 -12.39
CA MET A 57 -0.26 -10.65 -11.66
C MET A 57 -0.74 -10.84 -10.23
N SER A 58 -0.26 -11.86 -9.56
CA SER A 58 -0.51 -12.06 -8.13
C SER A 58 0.25 -11.03 -7.30
N GLY A 59 -0.34 -10.57 -6.20
CA GLY A 59 0.35 -9.72 -5.24
C GLY A 59 1.60 -10.37 -4.66
N TYR A 60 1.64 -11.70 -4.54
CA TYR A 60 2.84 -12.42 -4.12
C TYR A 60 3.99 -12.24 -5.12
N ASP A 61 3.68 -12.15 -6.41
CA ASP A 61 4.70 -11.88 -7.44
C ASP A 61 5.24 -10.46 -7.31
N VAL A 62 4.38 -9.50 -7.00
CA VAL A 62 4.81 -8.12 -6.72
C VAL A 62 5.74 -8.09 -5.52
N LEU A 63 5.36 -8.74 -4.43
CA LEU A 63 6.18 -8.82 -3.21
C LEU A 63 7.55 -9.44 -3.51
N ARG A 64 7.57 -10.58 -4.19
CA ARG A 64 8.80 -11.28 -4.53
C ARG A 64 9.71 -10.42 -5.40
N THR A 65 9.15 -9.80 -6.44
CA THR A 65 9.92 -8.96 -7.37
C THR A 65 10.55 -7.78 -6.65
N LEU A 66 9.80 -7.12 -5.76
CA LEU A 66 10.34 -6.01 -4.97
C LEU A 66 11.47 -6.47 -4.05
N ARG A 67 11.33 -7.63 -3.40
CA ARG A 67 12.38 -8.17 -2.52
C ARG A 67 13.63 -8.59 -3.28
N VAL A 68 13.48 -9.20 -4.47
CA VAL A 68 14.61 -9.52 -5.34
C VAL A 68 15.33 -8.25 -5.78
N ALA A 69 14.62 -7.17 -6.03
CA ALA A 69 15.20 -5.86 -6.37
C ALA A 69 15.79 -5.14 -5.14
N LYS A 70 15.78 -5.78 -3.97
CA LYS A 70 16.32 -5.25 -2.70
C LYS A 70 15.58 -4.02 -2.18
N VAL A 71 14.32 -3.87 -2.55
CA VAL A 71 13.42 -2.90 -1.94
C VAL A 71 13.05 -3.39 -0.55
N LYS A 72 13.33 -2.61 0.48
CA LYS A 72 13.14 -3.00 1.89
C LYS A 72 11.90 -2.36 2.52
N THR A 73 11.16 -1.58 1.77
CA THR A 73 9.92 -0.94 2.25
C THR A 73 9.00 -1.99 2.86
N PRO A 74 8.44 -1.75 4.05
CA PRO A 74 7.44 -2.65 4.62
C PRO A 74 6.25 -2.83 3.68
N ILE A 75 5.80 -4.06 3.50
CA ILE A 75 4.66 -4.39 2.64
C ILE A 75 3.60 -5.05 3.49
N LEU A 76 2.40 -4.47 3.50
CA LEU A 76 1.25 -5.02 4.19
C LEU A 76 0.26 -5.58 3.18
N ILE A 77 -0.04 -6.87 3.32
CA ILE A 77 -1.04 -7.53 2.50
C ILE A 77 -2.43 -7.13 3.00
N LEU A 78 -3.30 -6.72 2.07
CA LEU A 78 -4.65 -6.30 2.40
C LEU A 78 -5.54 -7.52 2.66
N SER A 79 -6.16 -7.57 3.85
CA SER A 79 -7.01 -8.68 4.27
C SER A 79 -8.46 -8.28 4.51
N GLY A 80 -8.79 -6.97 4.40
CA GLY A 80 -10.15 -6.47 4.57
C GLY A 80 -10.15 -5.04 5.09
N LEU A 81 -11.24 -4.31 4.81
CA LEU A 81 -11.36 -2.88 5.14
C LEU A 81 -11.29 -2.60 6.65
N ALA A 82 -11.94 -3.41 7.47
CA ALA A 82 -11.94 -3.21 8.92
C ALA A 82 -10.54 -3.34 9.52
N ALA A 83 -9.79 -4.34 9.09
CA ALA A 83 -8.41 -4.54 9.56
C ALA A 83 -7.50 -3.39 9.11
N ILE A 84 -7.70 -2.88 7.89
CA ILE A 84 -6.95 -1.75 7.36
C ILE A 84 -7.26 -0.48 8.16
N GLU A 85 -8.54 -0.23 8.45
CA GLU A 85 -8.96 0.93 9.23
C GLU A 85 -8.28 0.95 10.60
N ASP A 86 -8.26 -0.17 11.30
CA ASP A 86 -7.62 -0.29 12.61
C ASP A 86 -6.11 0.01 12.52
N LYS A 87 -5.45 -0.51 11.49
CA LYS A 87 -4.01 -0.28 11.28
C LYS A 87 -3.72 1.18 10.96
N VAL A 88 -4.51 1.81 10.10
CA VAL A 88 -4.35 3.22 9.73
C VAL A 88 -4.49 4.12 10.96
N LYS A 89 -5.47 3.87 11.81
CA LYS A 89 -5.66 4.61 13.06
C LYS A 89 -4.47 4.42 14.00
N GLY A 90 -3.97 3.18 14.11
CA GLY A 90 -2.78 2.88 14.91
C GLY A 90 -1.54 3.61 14.43
N TRP A 91 -1.36 3.72 13.12
CA TRP A 91 -0.24 4.47 12.53
C TRP A 91 -0.34 5.96 12.83
N GLY A 92 -1.55 6.53 12.74
CA GLY A 92 -1.78 7.92 13.09
C GLY A 92 -1.40 8.22 14.53
N LEU A 93 -1.81 7.36 15.47
CA LEU A 93 -1.46 7.47 16.88
C LEU A 93 0.05 7.32 17.11
N ALA A 94 0.69 6.35 16.45
CA ALA A 94 2.13 6.15 16.56
C ALA A 94 2.92 7.38 16.10
N ARG A 95 2.48 8.03 15.03
CA ARG A 95 3.11 9.27 14.54
C ARG A 95 2.95 10.43 15.50
N MET A 96 1.83 10.48 16.23
CA MET A 96 1.60 11.54 17.23
C MET A 96 2.46 11.37 18.47
N THR A 97 2.89 10.15 18.77
CA THR A 97 3.69 9.86 19.97
C THR A 97 5.19 9.94 19.74
N ILE A 98 5.61 9.99 18.51
CA ILE A 98 7.01 10.14 18.14
C ILE A 98 7.40 11.61 18.06
#